data_3efb902dae0bf817139ba61ae3146c0d
#
_entry.id   3efb902dae0bf817139ba61ae3146c0d
#
_cell.length_a   1.000
_cell.length_b   1.000
_cell.length_c   1.000
_cell.angle_alpha   90.00
_cell.angle_beta   90.00
_cell.angle_gamma   90.00
#
_symmetry.space_group_name_H-M   'P 1'
#
loop_
_entity.id
_entity.type
_entity.pdbx_description
1 polymer ?
#
loop_
_entity_poly.entity_id
_entity_poly.type
_entity_poly.pdbx_seq_one_letter_code
_entity_poly.pdbx_strand_id
1 'polypeptide(L)'
;MKQLTVLTLVVFFFAACSNSSNKQNGEKSASNKKVTLTAAGATFPMPYYNMVFKTYTAETGTQLTYGGIGSGGGIRSLTDKVVDFGATDAYLDDAKLADMPSDVIHIPTVLGAVVIAYNLPGIDGLKLSNELLEKIFMGEITKWNDPALITNNAGLSLPDKNITFIHRSDGSGTTYIFSDYMSKISHNWADKVGKGKSLQWPVGMGAKGNPGVAGTIKQTEGAIGYIGSEYAFAQKIQTAKVQNSSGNYVEPSIESVSDAAKGEIPADTRVMLTNSADPDSYPISGFTWIILYKEQNYDGRSKDQALATVQFLDWLVSADAQGQAEKVHYAPLPVGAAEKAKTILRSVTYDGKPLLQ
;
A
#
# COMPACT_ATOMS: atom_id res chain seq x y z
N MET A 1 53.83 47.48 -35.27
CA MET A 1 53.84 47.01 -36.67
C MET A 1 52.47 46.31 -36.81
N LYS A 2 51.51 47.01 -37.32
CA LYS A 2 51.01 47.01 -38.70
C LYS A 2 50.56 45.62 -39.17
N GLN A 3 49.28 45.54 -39.34
CA GLN A 3 48.47 45.22 -40.54
C GLN A 3 47.79 43.85 -40.40
N LEU A 4 46.64 43.47 -40.94
CA LEU A 4 45.80 44.10 -41.99
C LEU A 4 44.44 43.44 -41.97
N THR A 5 43.43 44.25 -42.09
CA THR A 5 42.02 43.89 -42.29
C THR A 5 41.76 43.41 -43.72
N VAL A 6 41.06 42.28 -43.89
CA VAL A 6 40.43 41.95 -45.17
C VAL A 6 38.99 41.69 -44.98
N LEU A 7 38.18 42.58 -45.56
CA LEU A 7 36.71 42.58 -45.66
C LEU A 7 36.34 41.85 -46.96
N THR A 8 35.64 40.72 -46.88
CA THR A 8 35.10 40.09 -48.07
C THR A 8 33.58 40.19 -48.09
N LEU A 9 33.08 40.92 -49.01
CA LEU A 9 31.68 41.21 -49.32
C LEU A 9 31.14 40.02 -50.14
N VAL A 10 30.03 39.38 -49.68
CA VAL A 10 29.32 38.40 -50.47
C VAL A 10 27.89 38.92 -50.77
N VAL A 11 27.63 39.02 -52.05
CA VAL A 11 26.41 39.55 -52.67
C VAL A 11 25.29 38.50 -52.60
N PHE A 12 24.14 38.91 -52.14
CA PHE A 12 22.90 38.12 -52.19
C PHE A 12 22.24 38.21 -53.59
N PHE A 13 22.01 37.02 -54.19
CA PHE A 13 21.08 36.89 -55.32
C PHE A 13 19.71 36.47 -54.80
N PHE A 14 18.74 37.33 -55.00
CA PHE A 14 17.33 36.97 -54.87
C PHE A 14 16.86 36.25 -56.14
N ALA A 15 16.38 35.03 -56.01
CA ALA A 15 15.57 34.39 -57.03
C ALA A 15 14.17 34.16 -56.44
N ALA A 16 13.21 34.94 -56.92
CA ALA A 16 11.81 34.70 -56.72
C ALA A 16 11.29 33.65 -57.69
N CYS A 17 10.65 32.61 -57.19
CA CYS A 17 9.80 31.74 -58.00
C CYS A 17 8.48 31.45 -57.26
N SER A 18 7.46 31.67 -58.03
CA SER A 18 6.03 31.73 -57.79
C SER A 18 5.38 30.41 -57.27
N ASN A 19 4.47 30.60 -56.38
CA ASN A 19 3.13 30.07 -56.24
C ASN A 19 2.79 28.71 -56.93
N SER A 20 2.54 27.71 -56.05
CA SER A 20 1.63 26.61 -56.37
C SER A 20 0.89 26.19 -55.09
N SER A 21 -0.39 26.56 -55.03
CA SER A 21 -1.30 26.18 -53.96
C SER A 21 -1.57 24.66 -53.98
N ASN A 22 -1.00 23.97 -53.02
CA ASN A 22 -1.44 22.61 -52.71
C ASN A 22 -2.01 22.61 -51.29
N LYS A 23 -3.33 22.52 -51.20
CA LYS A 23 -4.06 22.23 -49.98
C LYS A 23 -3.68 20.82 -49.54
N GLN A 24 -2.67 20.66 -48.73
CA GLN A 24 -2.52 19.50 -47.90
C GLN A 24 -3.35 19.67 -46.64
N ASN A 25 -4.36 18.84 -46.51
CA ASN A 25 -5.04 18.56 -45.26
C ASN A 25 -3.99 18.24 -44.20
N GLY A 26 -3.71 19.18 -43.35
CA GLY A 26 -2.95 18.94 -42.14
C GLY A 26 -3.80 18.10 -41.19
N GLU A 27 -3.65 16.79 -41.24
CA GLU A 27 -3.94 15.99 -40.07
C GLU A 27 -3.10 16.58 -38.93
N LYS A 28 -3.80 17.23 -38.00
CA LYS A 28 -3.20 17.57 -36.72
C LYS A 28 -2.78 16.25 -36.09
N SER A 29 -1.52 15.89 -36.23
CA SER A 29 -0.87 14.92 -35.37
C SER A 29 -1.18 15.37 -33.94
N ALA A 30 -2.11 14.69 -33.29
CA ALA A 30 -2.36 14.86 -31.89
C ALA A 30 -1.04 14.63 -31.18
N SER A 31 -0.45 15.67 -30.64
CA SER A 31 0.70 15.58 -29.76
C SER A 31 0.27 14.62 -28.66
N ASN A 32 0.77 13.40 -28.69
CA ASN A 32 0.54 12.39 -27.67
C ASN A 32 1.27 12.87 -26.40
N LYS A 33 0.67 13.81 -25.69
CA LYS A 33 1.18 14.34 -24.44
C LYS A 33 1.14 13.16 -23.47
N LYS A 34 2.30 12.56 -23.20
CA LYS A 34 2.39 11.46 -22.23
C LYS A 34 1.79 11.93 -20.92
N VAL A 35 0.72 11.27 -20.51
CA VAL A 35 0.11 11.52 -19.20
C VAL A 35 1.01 10.94 -18.12
N THR A 36 1.26 11.73 -17.08
CA THR A 36 1.97 11.28 -15.88
C THR A 36 1.00 11.31 -14.70
N LEU A 37 0.86 10.19 -14.03
CA LEU A 37 0.07 10.07 -12.80
C LEU A 37 1.00 10.00 -11.60
N THR A 38 0.65 10.73 -10.56
CA THR A 38 1.39 10.79 -9.30
C THR A 38 0.56 10.19 -8.18
N ALA A 39 1.19 9.37 -7.35
CA ALA A 39 0.52 8.77 -6.21
C ALA A 39 1.44 8.70 -5.00
N ALA A 40 0.85 8.68 -3.81
CA ALA A 40 1.61 8.51 -2.58
C ALA A 40 0.76 7.82 -1.51
N GLY A 41 1.42 7.19 -0.53
CA GLY A 41 0.70 6.61 0.59
C GLY A 41 1.37 5.41 1.24
N ALA A 42 0.58 4.42 1.53
CA ALA A 42 0.96 3.22 2.26
C ALA A 42 2.22 2.55 1.71
N THR A 43 3.11 2.14 2.59
CA THR A 43 4.28 1.32 2.20
C THR A 43 3.93 -0.17 2.13
N PHE A 44 2.79 -0.58 2.68
CA PHE A 44 2.32 -1.95 2.63
C PHE A 44 2.12 -2.45 1.18
N PRO A 45 1.39 -1.78 0.26
CA PRO A 45 1.23 -2.25 -1.11
C PRO A 45 2.38 -1.86 -2.05
N MET A 46 3.41 -1.15 -1.57
CA MET A 46 4.43 -0.54 -2.44
C MET A 46 5.17 -1.54 -3.35
N PRO A 47 5.55 -2.77 -2.92
CA PRO A 47 6.14 -3.75 -3.82
C PRO A 47 5.21 -4.13 -4.99
N TYR A 48 3.92 -4.33 -4.74
CA TYR A 48 2.93 -4.61 -5.77
C TYR A 48 2.76 -3.41 -6.71
N TYR A 49 2.57 -2.20 -6.17
CA TYR A 49 2.43 -1.00 -6.99
C TYR A 49 3.64 -0.73 -7.87
N ASN A 50 4.85 -0.88 -7.35
CA ASN A 50 6.07 -0.72 -8.15
C ASN A 50 6.13 -1.68 -9.35
N MET A 51 5.63 -2.90 -9.19
CA MET A 51 5.57 -3.89 -10.25
C MET A 51 4.48 -3.56 -11.28
N VAL A 52 3.24 -3.35 -10.84
CA VAL A 52 2.11 -3.11 -11.76
C VAL A 52 2.19 -1.75 -12.45
N PHE A 53 2.74 -0.72 -11.80
CA PHE A 53 2.99 0.58 -12.43
C PHE A 53 3.98 0.44 -13.59
N LYS A 54 5.04 -0.34 -13.39
CA LYS A 54 6.01 -0.63 -14.44
C LYS A 54 5.37 -1.39 -15.61
N THR A 55 4.54 -2.39 -15.31
CA THR A 55 3.82 -3.16 -16.33
C THR A 55 2.88 -2.25 -17.12
N TYR A 56 2.00 -1.51 -16.45
CA TYR A 56 1.05 -0.61 -17.09
C TYR A 56 1.73 0.49 -17.91
N THR A 57 2.83 1.05 -17.40
CA THR A 57 3.63 2.02 -18.17
C THR A 57 4.19 1.41 -19.46
N ALA A 58 4.68 0.18 -19.41
CA ALA A 58 5.21 -0.50 -20.59
C ALA A 58 4.13 -0.78 -21.64
N GLU A 59 2.91 -1.10 -21.21
CA GLU A 59 1.78 -1.43 -22.09
C GLU A 59 1.11 -0.20 -22.69
N THR A 60 0.97 0.90 -21.93
CA THR A 60 0.15 2.05 -22.32
C THR A 60 0.93 3.31 -22.59
N GLY A 61 2.17 3.40 -22.14
CA GLY A 61 2.98 4.63 -22.18
C GLY A 61 2.63 5.65 -21.09
N THR A 62 1.56 5.44 -20.30
CA THR A 62 1.21 6.29 -19.15
C THR A 62 2.27 6.15 -18.07
N GLN A 63 2.87 7.27 -17.65
CA GLN A 63 3.88 7.24 -16.61
C GLN A 63 3.21 7.27 -15.23
N LEU A 64 3.68 6.43 -14.30
CA LEU A 64 3.18 6.41 -12.92
C LEU A 64 4.36 6.55 -11.94
N THR A 65 4.15 7.35 -10.90
CA THR A 65 5.09 7.50 -9.79
C THR A 65 4.39 7.23 -8.47
N TYR A 66 5.12 6.61 -7.52
CA TYR A 66 4.58 6.30 -6.19
C TYR A 66 5.55 6.69 -5.09
N GLY A 67 5.08 7.50 -4.14
CA GLY A 67 5.79 7.85 -2.92
C GLY A 67 5.33 7.01 -1.72
N GLY A 68 6.14 6.07 -1.25
CA GLY A 68 5.87 5.29 -0.02
C GLY A 68 6.11 6.12 1.24
N ILE A 69 5.14 6.93 1.65
CA ILE A 69 5.21 7.89 2.77
C ILE A 69 4.29 7.55 3.95
N GLY A 70 3.69 6.35 3.94
CA GLY A 70 2.70 5.87 4.89
C GLY A 70 1.28 6.33 4.56
N SER A 71 0.28 5.58 5.05
CA SER A 71 -1.14 5.85 4.78
C SER A 71 -1.58 7.25 5.21
N GLY A 72 -1.10 7.74 6.36
CA GLY A 72 -1.38 9.11 6.81
C GLY A 72 -0.81 10.17 5.86
N GLY A 73 0.35 9.91 5.28
CA GLY A 73 0.94 10.74 4.24
C GLY A 73 0.12 10.74 2.94
N GLY A 74 -0.35 9.56 2.51
CA GLY A 74 -1.20 9.40 1.32
C GLY A 74 -2.53 10.13 1.44
N ILE A 75 -3.21 9.98 2.58
CA ILE A 75 -4.46 10.70 2.85
C ILE A 75 -4.23 12.21 2.80
N ARG A 76 -3.17 12.70 3.45
CA ARG A 76 -2.82 14.12 3.45
C ARG A 76 -2.49 14.63 2.05
N SER A 77 -1.69 13.89 1.26
CA SER A 77 -1.37 14.27 -0.12
C SER A 77 -2.61 14.37 -1.01
N LEU A 78 -3.61 13.49 -0.81
CA LEU A 78 -4.89 13.60 -1.51
C LEU A 78 -5.68 14.82 -1.03
N THR A 79 -5.75 15.05 0.30
CA THR A 79 -6.42 16.24 0.88
C THR A 79 -5.83 17.54 0.31
N ASP A 80 -4.51 17.60 0.22
CA ASP A 80 -3.76 18.75 -0.33
C ASP A 80 -3.78 18.79 -1.87
N LYS A 81 -4.41 17.80 -2.53
CA LYS A 81 -4.57 17.66 -3.98
C LYS A 81 -3.23 17.67 -4.76
N VAL A 82 -2.16 17.19 -4.14
CA VAL A 82 -0.82 17.12 -4.75
C VAL A 82 -0.52 15.77 -5.40
N VAL A 83 -1.48 14.85 -5.37
CA VAL A 83 -1.42 13.54 -6.03
C VAL A 83 -2.72 13.25 -6.78
N ASP A 84 -2.66 12.40 -7.80
CA ASP A 84 -3.83 11.93 -8.54
C ASP A 84 -4.68 10.98 -7.71
N PHE A 85 -4.02 10.17 -6.87
CA PHE A 85 -4.65 9.28 -5.90
C PHE A 85 -3.74 9.01 -4.71
N GLY A 86 -4.35 8.77 -3.56
CA GLY A 86 -3.68 8.32 -2.35
C GLY A 86 -3.76 6.81 -2.17
N ALA A 87 -2.94 6.23 -1.27
CA ALA A 87 -3.07 4.83 -0.87
C ALA A 87 -3.05 4.66 0.64
N THR A 88 -3.91 3.78 1.15
CA THR A 88 -4.08 3.52 2.58
C THR A 88 -4.47 2.07 2.85
N ASP A 89 -3.95 1.47 3.95
CA ASP A 89 -4.30 0.12 4.40
C ASP A 89 -5.38 0.15 5.50
N ALA A 90 -5.91 1.34 5.78
CA ALA A 90 -7.07 1.53 6.64
C ALA A 90 -8.00 2.54 5.96
N TYR A 91 -9.21 2.12 5.65
CA TYR A 91 -10.19 3.01 5.02
C TYR A 91 -10.45 4.27 5.86
N LEU A 92 -10.95 5.31 5.23
CA LEU A 92 -11.43 6.50 5.91
C LEU A 92 -12.83 6.19 6.46
N ASP A 93 -12.99 6.34 7.77
CA ASP A 93 -14.32 6.28 8.41
C ASP A 93 -15.16 7.49 8.02
N ASP A 94 -16.44 7.47 8.37
CA ASP A 94 -17.38 8.52 7.97
C ASP A 94 -17.01 9.88 8.56
N ALA A 95 -16.43 9.92 9.76
CA ALA A 95 -15.95 11.16 10.37
C ALA A 95 -14.80 11.74 9.54
N LYS A 96 -13.85 10.88 9.12
CA LYS A 96 -12.71 11.33 8.29
C LYS A 96 -13.13 11.66 6.86
N LEU A 97 -14.14 10.98 6.31
CA LEU A 97 -14.72 11.33 5.01
C LEU A 97 -15.39 12.71 5.03
N ALA A 98 -16.08 13.05 6.12
CA ALA A 98 -16.70 14.36 6.30
C ALA A 98 -15.68 15.52 6.38
N ASP A 99 -14.44 15.25 6.80
CA ASP A 99 -13.34 16.20 6.82
C ASP A 99 -12.64 16.39 5.47
N MET A 100 -12.96 15.55 4.47
CA MET A 100 -12.31 15.65 3.16
C MET A 100 -12.91 16.80 2.31
N PRO A 101 -12.09 17.45 1.49
CA PRO A 101 -12.55 18.59 0.66
C PRO A 101 -13.65 18.23 -0.33
N SER A 102 -13.82 16.97 -0.68
CA SER A 102 -14.84 16.45 -1.62
C SER A 102 -15.05 14.96 -1.36
N ASP A 103 -16.09 14.37 -1.95
CA ASP A 103 -16.42 12.96 -1.85
C ASP A 103 -15.25 12.08 -2.27
N VAL A 104 -14.81 11.19 -1.37
CA VAL A 104 -13.73 10.23 -1.61
C VAL A 104 -14.28 8.83 -1.73
N ILE A 105 -13.80 8.11 -2.73
CA ILE A 105 -14.09 6.69 -2.92
C ILE A 105 -12.87 5.83 -2.58
N HIS A 106 -13.12 4.55 -2.26
CA HIS A 106 -12.12 3.56 -1.92
C HIS A 106 -12.13 2.44 -2.96
N ILE A 107 -10.98 2.19 -3.58
CA ILE A 107 -10.79 1.09 -4.53
C ILE A 107 -9.83 0.09 -3.91
N PRO A 108 -10.29 -1.10 -3.48
CA PRO A 108 -9.41 -2.14 -2.97
C PRO A 108 -8.50 -2.62 -4.10
N THR A 109 -7.26 -2.95 -3.78
CA THR A 109 -6.27 -3.30 -4.80
C THR A 109 -5.65 -4.68 -4.63
N VAL A 110 -5.26 -5.06 -3.43
CA VAL A 110 -4.75 -6.39 -3.08
C VAL A 110 -4.98 -6.66 -1.59
N LEU A 111 -4.78 -7.91 -1.19
CA LEU A 111 -4.74 -8.32 0.21
C LEU A 111 -3.31 -8.69 0.61
N GLY A 112 -3.00 -8.48 1.88
CA GLY A 112 -1.75 -8.92 2.47
C GLY A 112 -1.89 -9.24 3.96
N ALA A 113 -0.85 -9.84 4.51
CA ALA A 113 -0.73 -10.09 5.94
C ALA A 113 0.18 -9.05 6.61
N VAL A 114 -0.20 -8.64 7.81
CA VAL A 114 0.72 -7.98 8.74
C VAL A 114 1.33 -9.08 9.61
N VAL A 115 2.57 -9.46 9.33
CA VAL A 115 3.24 -10.55 10.02
C VAL A 115 3.96 -10.07 11.26
N ILE A 116 4.02 -10.93 12.27
CA ILE A 116 4.90 -10.74 13.43
C ILE A 116 6.26 -11.28 13.05
N ALA A 117 7.15 -10.37 12.66
CA ALA A 117 8.50 -10.66 12.24
C ALA A 117 9.46 -10.61 13.43
N TYR A 118 10.46 -11.51 13.45
CA TYR A 118 11.44 -11.56 14.53
C TYR A 118 12.84 -11.92 14.00
N ASN A 119 13.85 -11.69 14.83
CA ASN A 119 15.24 -12.03 14.52
C ASN A 119 15.85 -12.83 15.67
N LEU A 120 15.72 -14.14 15.60
CA LEU A 120 16.34 -15.11 16.49
C LEU A 120 17.05 -16.18 15.65
N PRO A 121 18.35 -16.07 15.41
CA PRO A 121 19.09 -17.04 14.61
C PRO A 121 18.92 -18.49 15.13
N GLY A 122 18.52 -19.40 14.24
CA GLY A 122 18.32 -20.81 14.56
C GLY A 122 16.98 -21.14 15.25
N ILE A 123 16.06 -20.18 15.41
CA ILE A 123 14.73 -20.41 15.97
C ILE A 123 13.69 -20.22 14.87
N ASP A 124 13.14 -21.30 14.35
CA ASP A 124 12.08 -21.29 13.36
C ASP A 124 10.78 -21.84 13.95
N GLY A 125 9.64 -21.44 13.36
CA GLY A 125 8.33 -21.96 13.74
C GLY A 125 7.79 -21.41 15.07
N LEU A 126 8.24 -20.23 15.51
CA LEU A 126 7.72 -19.56 16.71
C LEU A 126 6.19 -19.40 16.62
N LYS A 127 5.50 -19.74 17.70
CA LYS A 127 4.06 -19.60 17.87
C LYS A 127 3.75 -18.53 18.89
N LEU A 128 2.82 -17.65 18.59
CA LEU A 128 2.38 -16.59 19.50
C LEU A 128 0.86 -16.67 19.69
N SER A 129 0.43 -16.95 20.90
CA SER A 129 -0.98 -16.85 21.30
C SER A 129 -1.39 -15.39 21.43
N ASN A 130 -2.70 -15.14 21.48
CA ASN A 130 -3.24 -13.81 21.71
C ASN A 130 -2.72 -13.17 22.99
N GLU A 131 -2.63 -13.95 24.07
CA GLU A 131 -2.10 -13.50 25.36
C GLU A 131 -0.60 -13.15 25.28
N LEU A 132 0.21 -13.95 24.58
CA LEU A 132 1.62 -13.66 24.40
C LEU A 132 1.86 -12.40 23.56
N LEU A 133 1.07 -12.19 22.51
CA LEU A 133 1.13 -10.97 21.73
C LEU A 133 0.86 -9.75 22.60
N GLU A 134 -0.21 -9.78 23.38
CA GLU A 134 -0.52 -8.69 24.30
C GLU A 134 0.65 -8.41 25.24
N LYS A 135 1.13 -9.43 25.96
CA LYS A 135 2.19 -9.27 26.98
C LYS A 135 3.50 -8.75 26.39
N ILE A 136 3.88 -9.23 25.20
CA ILE A 136 5.10 -8.77 24.52
C ILE A 136 4.95 -7.27 24.12
N PHE A 137 3.87 -6.93 23.46
CA PHE A 137 3.70 -5.57 22.92
C PHE A 137 3.28 -4.54 23.99
N MET A 138 2.78 -5.00 25.14
CA MET A 138 2.61 -4.17 26.34
C MET A 138 3.89 -4.03 27.18
N GLY A 139 4.96 -4.81 26.86
CA GLY A 139 6.24 -4.79 27.57
C GLY A 139 6.23 -5.56 28.89
N GLU A 140 5.28 -6.45 29.10
CA GLU A 140 5.21 -7.34 30.27
C GLU A 140 6.18 -8.52 30.11
N ILE A 141 6.31 -9.08 28.92
CA ILE A 141 7.33 -10.06 28.55
C ILE A 141 8.50 -9.32 27.88
N THR A 142 9.64 -9.33 28.52
CA THR A 142 10.84 -8.59 28.07
C THR A 142 12.00 -9.47 27.64
N LYS A 143 11.89 -10.78 27.82
CA LYS A 143 12.92 -11.76 27.44
C LYS A 143 12.34 -12.90 26.62
N TRP A 144 13.13 -13.41 25.68
CA TRP A 144 12.73 -14.53 24.83
C TRP A 144 12.58 -15.85 25.59
N ASN A 145 13.36 -16.06 26.66
CA ASN A 145 13.27 -17.24 27.53
C ASN A 145 12.25 -17.09 28.67
N ASP A 146 11.27 -16.18 28.52
CA ASP A 146 10.15 -16.09 29.47
C ASP A 146 9.42 -17.44 29.59
N PRO A 147 9.06 -17.89 30.79
CA PRO A 147 8.38 -19.19 31.00
C PRO A 147 7.11 -19.37 30.16
N ALA A 148 6.33 -18.31 29.94
CA ALA A 148 5.12 -18.38 29.13
C ALA A 148 5.44 -18.62 27.64
N LEU A 149 6.50 -17.98 27.11
CA LEU A 149 6.98 -18.21 25.75
C LEU A 149 7.52 -19.63 25.59
N ILE A 150 8.31 -20.12 26.53
CA ILE A 150 8.84 -21.51 26.52
C ILE A 150 7.71 -22.52 26.54
N THR A 151 6.71 -22.34 27.39
CA THR A 151 5.56 -23.23 27.50
C THR A 151 4.75 -23.29 26.20
N ASN A 152 4.50 -22.15 25.58
CA ASN A 152 3.76 -22.07 24.32
C ASN A 152 4.55 -22.63 23.12
N ASN A 153 5.87 -22.70 23.25
CA ASN A 153 6.81 -23.13 22.20
C ASN A 153 7.64 -24.34 22.65
N ALA A 154 7.01 -25.32 23.28
CA ALA A 154 7.68 -26.54 23.72
C ALA A 154 8.46 -27.19 22.55
N GLY A 155 9.76 -27.42 22.77
CA GLY A 155 10.67 -27.93 21.74
C GLY A 155 11.54 -26.87 21.05
N LEU A 156 11.29 -25.56 21.26
CA LEU A 156 12.21 -24.51 20.85
C LEU A 156 13.15 -24.12 22.01
N SER A 157 14.44 -23.97 21.72
CA SER A 157 15.45 -23.52 22.70
C SER A 157 15.53 -21.99 22.66
N LEU A 158 14.54 -21.30 23.26
CA LEU A 158 14.50 -19.85 23.28
C LEU A 158 15.66 -19.27 24.13
N PRO A 159 16.44 -18.29 23.61
CA PRO A 159 17.65 -17.80 24.28
C PRO A 159 17.32 -16.84 25.43
N ASP A 160 18.24 -16.77 26.43
CA ASP A 160 18.22 -15.68 27.42
C ASP A 160 18.66 -14.36 26.78
N LYS A 161 17.74 -13.73 26.08
CA LYS A 161 17.96 -12.49 25.34
C LYS A 161 16.77 -11.55 25.52
N ASN A 162 17.05 -10.26 25.60
CA ASN A 162 16.01 -9.25 25.71
C ASN A 162 15.23 -9.15 24.38
N ILE A 163 13.93 -8.92 24.49
CA ILE A 163 13.06 -8.59 23.37
C ILE A 163 13.20 -7.09 23.05
N THR A 164 13.49 -6.77 21.79
CA THR A 164 13.48 -5.39 21.30
C THR A 164 12.30 -5.22 20.34
N PHE A 165 11.25 -4.55 20.80
CA PHE A 165 10.09 -4.29 19.97
C PHE A 165 10.33 -3.14 19.00
N ILE A 166 10.05 -3.36 17.70
CA ILE A 166 10.16 -2.37 16.62
C ILE A 166 8.77 -2.06 16.09
N HIS A 167 8.39 -0.78 16.15
CA HIS A 167 7.10 -0.29 15.65
C HIS A 167 7.26 0.80 14.58
N ARG A 168 6.17 1.20 13.96
CA ARG A 168 6.15 2.29 12.99
C ARG A 168 6.22 3.65 13.67
N SER A 169 7.00 4.56 13.10
CA SER A 169 7.13 5.95 13.56
C SER A 169 6.36 6.96 12.70
N ASP A 170 5.75 6.51 11.59
CA ASP A 170 4.95 7.31 10.66
C ASP A 170 3.46 6.95 10.75
N GLY A 171 2.59 7.76 10.16
CA GLY A 171 1.15 7.46 10.05
C GLY A 171 0.89 6.25 9.15
N SER A 172 0.71 5.07 9.74
CA SER A 172 0.80 3.76 9.11
C SER A 172 -0.53 3.01 9.06
N GLY A 173 -0.93 2.58 7.86
CA GLY A 173 -2.04 1.64 7.71
C GLY A 173 -1.70 0.25 8.25
N THR A 174 -0.43 -0.20 8.11
CA THR A 174 0.05 -1.45 8.72
C THR A 174 -0.12 -1.43 10.25
N THR A 175 0.19 -0.28 10.88
CA THR A 175 -0.09 -0.06 12.32
C THR A 175 -1.58 -0.15 12.61
N TYR A 176 -2.42 0.41 11.74
CA TYR A 176 -3.87 0.34 11.94
C TYR A 176 -4.39 -1.10 11.88
N ILE A 177 -3.98 -1.90 10.87
CA ILE A 177 -4.35 -3.31 10.76
C ILE A 177 -3.90 -4.08 12.01
N PHE A 178 -2.63 -3.93 12.42
CA PHE A 178 -2.09 -4.56 13.61
C PHE A 178 -2.86 -4.18 14.87
N SER A 179 -3.09 -2.89 15.10
CA SER A 179 -3.75 -2.40 16.31
C SER A 179 -5.26 -2.66 16.34
N ASP A 180 -5.92 -2.74 15.18
CA ASP A 180 -7.31 -3.20 15.08
C ASP A 180 -7.42 -4.67 15.50
N TYR A 181 -6.49 -5.53 15.05
CA TYR A 181 -6.41 -6.91 15.52
C TYR A 181 -6.16 -6.98 17.04
N MET A 182 -5.15 -6.28 17.55
CA MET A 182 -4.82 -6.27 18.97
C MET A 182 -6.00 -5.82 19.83
N SER A 183 -6.74 -4.81 19.38
CA SER A 183 -7.96 -4.34 20.09
C SER A 183 -9.11 -5.34 20.07
N LYS A 184 -9.16 -6.25 19.09
CA LYS A 184 -10.15 -7.33 19.02
C LYS A 184 -9.84 -8.50 19.95
N ILE A 185 -8.56 -8.75 20.20
CA ILE A 185 -8.10 -9.91 21.01
C ILE A 185 -7.80 -9.55 22.47
N SER A 186 -7.66 -8.27 22.81
CA SER A 186 -7.30 -7.81 24.15
C SER A 186 -8.05 -6.54 24.54
N HIS A 187 -8.86 -6.63 25.59
CA HIS A 187 -9.51 -5.46 26.20
C HIS A 187 -8.47 -4.50 26.82
N ASN A 188 -7.44 -5.04 27.47
CA ASN A 188 -6.38 -4.23 28.07
C ASN A 188 -5.63 -3.40 27.02
N TRP A 189 -5.35 -3.98 25.83
CA TRP A 189 -4.80 -3.23 24.70
C TRP A 189 -5.79 -2.17 24.21
N ALA A 190 -7.06 -2.54 24.01
CA ALA A 190 -8.08 -1.62 23.52
C ALA A 190 -8.24 -0.39 24.41
N ASP A 191 -8.18 -0.57 25.72
CA ASP A 191 -8.34 0.50 26.71
C ASP A 191 -7.09 1.38 26.86
N LYS A 192 -5.90 0.79 26.81
CA LYS A 192 -4.65 1.52 27.11
C LYS A 192 -3.95 2.07 25.87
N VAL A 193 -4.03 1.38 24.74
CA VAL A 193 -3.32 1.72 23.49
C VAL A 193 -4.32 2.06 22.38
N GLY A 194 -5.35 1.23 22.23
CA GLY A 194 -6.38 1.38 21.21
C GLY A 194 -5.91 1.01 19.81
N LYS A 195 -6.61 1.54 18.80
CA LYS A 195 -6.30 1.36 17.39
C LYS A 195 -6.14 2.68 16.66
N GLY A 196 -5.20 2.73 15.70
CA GLY A 196 -4.95 3.94 14.94
C GLY A 196 -3.77 3.81 13.98
N LYS A 197 -3.63 4.81 13.10
CA LYS A 197 -2.47 4.92 12.20
C LYS A 197 -1.22 5.43 12.94
N SER A 198 -1.39 6.04 14.10
CA SER A 198 -0.34 6.51 15.02
C SER A 198 -0.80 6.26 16.45
N LEU A 199 0.05 5.68 17.28
CA LEU A 199 -0.29 5.24 18.62
C LEU A 199 0.73 5.77 19.64
N GLN A 200 0.32 5.85 20.91
CA GLN A 200 1.22 6.03 22.03
C GLN A 200 1.73 4.64 22.45
N TRP A 201 2.92 4.29 22.00
CA TRP A 201 3.49 2.97 22.24
C TRP A 201 3.98 2.83 23.69
N PRO A 202 3.59 1.77 24.41
CA PRO A 202 4.07 1.55 25.77
C PRO A 202 5.56 1.22 25.82
N VAL A 203 6.08 0.54 24.80
CA VAL A 203 7.48 0.12 24.69
C VAL A 203 7.94 0.13 23.24
N GLY A 204 9.25 -0.06 23.02
CA GLY A 204 9.82 -0.27 21.68
C GLY A 204 10.47 0.98 21.10
N MET A 205 10.95 0.82 19.87
CA MET A 205 11.59 1.88 19.10
C MET A 205 10.93 2.02 17.73
N GLY A 206 10.82 3.28 17.27
CA GLY A 206 10.16 3.60 16.01
C GLY A 206 11.08 3.49 14.80
N ALA A 207 10.57 2.93 13.70
CA ALA A 207 11.22 2.93 12.39
C ALA A 207 10.24 3.38 11.29
N LYS A 208 10.73 4.07 10.26
CA LYS A 208 9.88 4.66 9.22
C LYS A 208 9.54 3.67 8.12
N GLY A 209 8.26 3.48 7.86
CA GLY A 209 7.74 2.61 6.80
C GLY A 209 7.98 1.12 7.08
N ASN A 210 7.34 0.23 6.30
CA ASN A 210 7.64 -1.21 6.36
C ASN A 210 9.13 -1.50 6.07
N PRO A 211 9.78 -0.86 5.08
CA PRO A 211 11.22 -1.08 4.84
C PRO A 211 12.10 -0.75 6.05
N GLY A 212 11.79 0.32 6.79
CA GLY A 212 12.56 0.72 7.96
C GLY A 212 12.41 -0.28 9.11
N VAL A 213 11.18 -0.72 9.41
CA VAL A 213 10.93 -1.74 10.43
C VAL A 213 11.60 -3.06 10.06
N ALA A 214 11.43 -3.54 8.82
CA ALA A 214 12.05 -4.77 8.34
C ALA A 214 13.59 -4.72 8.45
N GLY A 215 14.20 -3.62 8.00
CA GLY A 215 15.65 -3.42 8.09
C GLY A 215 16.16 -3.41 9.53
N THR A 216 15.44 -2.77 10.45
CA THR A 216 15.80 -2.71 11.88
C THR A 216 15.68 -4.08 12.53
N ILE A 217 14.58 -4.84 12.27
CA ILE A 217 14.43 -6.21 12.77
C ILE A 217 15.59 -7.09 12.29
N LYS A 218 15.88 -7.04 10.99
CA LYS A 218 16.94 -7.86 10.39
C LYS A 218 18.32 -7.62 10.98
N GLN A 219 18.60 -6.37 11.37
CA GLN A 219 19.90 -5.96 11.91
C GLN A 219 20.02 -6.13 13.43
N THR A 220 18.90 -6.32 14.15
CA THR A 220 18.86 -6.35 15.60
C THR A 220 18.50 -7.76 16.08
N GLU A 221 19.46 -8.51 16.54
CA GLU A 221 19.21 -9.84 17.13
C GLU A 221 18.38 -9.69 18.42
N GLY A 222 17.32 -10.50 18.54
CA GLY A 222 16.31 -10.38 19.60
C GLY A 222 15.19 -9.40 19.30
N ALA A 223 15.20 -8.78 18.12
CA ALA A 223 14.09 -7.90 17.71
C ALA A 223 12.82 -8.67 17.36
N ILE A 224 11.69 -8.06 17.62
CA ILE A 224 10.35 -8.43 17.17
C ILE A 224 9.61 -7.19 16.69
N GLY A 225 8.72 -7.34 15.72
CA GLY A 225 7.89 -6.23 15.24
C GLY A 225 6.83 -6.71 14.28
N TYR A 226 6.09 -5.77 13.70
CA TYR A 226 5.04 -6.07 12.72
C TYR A 226 5.33 -5.35 11.40
N ILE A 227 5.23 -6.08 10.30
CA ILE A 227 5.48 -5.58 8.92
C ILE A 227 4.56 -6.29 7.94
N GLY A 228 4.44 -5.75 6.72
CA GLY A 228 3.84 -6.49 5.62
C GLY A 228 4.63 -7.75 5.28
N SER A 229 3.92 -8.86 5.03
CA SER A 229 4.50 -10.18 4.76
C SER A 229 5.51 -10.18 3.62
N GLU A 230 5.26 -9.41 2.58
CA GLU A 230 6.13 -9.27 1.42
C GLU A 230 7.54 -8.76 1.76
N TYR A 231 7.67 -7.88 2.77
CA TYR A 231 8.98 -7.42 3.25
C TYR A 231 9.72 -8.50 4.03
N ALA A 232 8.98 -9.29 4.81
CA ALA A 232 9.57 -10.43 5.53
C ALA A 232 10.06 -11.49 4.55
N PHE A 233 9.24 -11.89 3.59
CA PHE A 233 9.56 -12.94 2.62
C PHE A 233 10.71 -12.51 1.69
N ALA A 234 10.63 -11.30 1.11
CA ALA A 234 11.69 -10.79 0.23
C ALA A 234 13.06 -10.70 0.92
N GLN A 235 13.09 -10.42 2.22
CA GLN A 235 14.33 -10.28 2.98
C GLN A 235 14.69 -11.53 3.80
N LYS A 236 13.87 -12.60 3.72
CA LYS A 236 14.01 -13.84 4.49
C LYS A 236 14.08 -13.58 6.00
N ILE A 237 13.20 -12.70 6.50
CA ILE A 237 13.04 -12.45 7.93
C ILE A 237 12.07 -13.50 8.48
N GLN A 238 12.38 -14.07 9.63
CA GLN A 238 11.54 -15.07 10.30
C GLN A 238 10.19 -14.45 10.71
N THR A 239 9.11 -15.22 10.56
CA THR A 239 7.75 -14.82 10.93
C THR A 239 7.13 -15.83 11.87
N ALA A 240 6.40 -15.37 12.87
CA ALA A 240 5.70 -16.23 13.82
C ALA A 240 4.36 -16.71 13.25
N LYS A 241 3.94 -17.91 13.62
CA LYS A 241 2.55 -18.35 13.52
C LYS A 241 1.73 -17.65 14.60
N VAL A 242 0.61 -17.09 14.20
CA VAL A 242 -0.26 -16.34 15.10
C VAL A 242 -1.57 -17.12 15.33
N GLN A 243 -2.03 -17.13 16.57
CA GLN A 243 -3.26 -17.80 16.94
C GLN A 243 -4.46 -17.00 16.41
N ASN A 244 -5.33 -17.64 15.63
CA ASN A 244 -6.55 -17.04 15.11
C ASN A 244 -7.76 -17.22 16.06
N SER A 245 -8.92 -16.72 15.67
CA SER A 245 -10.17 -16.78 16.45
C SER A 245 -10.66 -18.19 16.75
N SER A 246 -10.26 -19.19 15.95
CA SER A 246 -10.56 -20.61 16.15
C SER A 246 -9.55 -21.33 17.03
N GLY A 247 -8.50 -20.63 17.53
CA GLY A 247 -7.44 -21.21 18.34
C GLY A 247 -6.29 -21.85 17.54
N ASN A 248 -6.34 -21.84 16.21
CA ASN A 248 -5.32 -22.40 15.35
C ASN A 248 -4.12 -21.45 15.21
N TYR A 249 -2.90 -22.01 15.21
CA TYR A 249 -1.69 -21.25 14.89
C TYR A 249 -1.46 -21.28 13.38
N VAL A 250 -1.72 -20.14 12.72
CA VAL A 250 -1.70 -20.02 11.26
C VAL A 250 -0.42 -19.33 10.80
N GLU A 251 0.21 -19.87 9.76
CA GLU A 251 1.29 -19.23 9.02
C GLU A 251 0.74 -18.21 8.02
N PRO A 252 1.43 -17.09 7.82
CA PRO A 252 1.06 -16.17 6.76
C PRO A 252 1.37 -16.79 5.39
N SER A 253 0.34 -16.96 4.57
CA SER A 253 0.44 -17.41 3.17
C SER A 253 -0.59 -16.70 2.32
N ILE A 254 -0.50 -16.83 0.99
CA ILE A 254 -1.49 -16.28 0.07
C ILE A 254 -2.87 -16.89 0.35
N GLU A 255 -2.91 -18.19 0.61
CA GLU A 255 -4.15 -18.93 0.92
C GLU A 255 -4.76 -18.43 2.22
N SER A 256 -3.99 -18.38 3.32
CA SER A 256 -4.51 -17.98 4.63
C SER A 256 -4.93 -16.50 4.69
N VAL A 257 -4.34 -15.64 3.84
CA VAL A 257 -4.77 -14.25 3.65
C VAL A 257 -6.06 -14.19 2.84
N SER A 258 -6.19 -14.99 1.79
CA SER A 258 -7.42 -15.09 0.99
C SER A 258 -8.61 -15.59 1.81
N ASP A 259 -8.35 -16.55 2.71
CA ASP A 259 -9.36 -17.11 3.63
C ASP A 259 -9.93 -16.04 4.58
N ALA A 260 -9.13 -15.05 4.96
CA ALA A 260 -9.62 -13.94 5.78
C ALA A 260 -10.69 -13.08 5.06
N ALA A 261 -10.75 -13.12 3.74
CA ALA A 261 -11.67 -12.34 2.92
C ALA A 261 -12.92 -13.12 2.45
N LYS A 262 -13.17 -14.34 2.99
CA LYS A 262 -14.38 -15.13 2.67
C LYS A 262 -15.67 -14.54 3.25
N GLY A 263 -15.59 -13.62 4.21
CA GLY A 263 -16.71 -12.93 4.79
C GLY A 263 -17.39 -11.94 3.83
N GLU A 264 -18.47 -11.33 4.30
CA GLU A 264 -19.18 -10.31 3.53
C GLU A 264 -18.30 -9.06 3.34
N ILE A 265 -18.16 -8.62 2.09
CA ILE A 265 -17.52 -7.37 1.73
C ILE A 265 -18.62 -6.36 1.37
N PRO A 266 -18.73 -5.20 2.05
CA PRO A 266 -19.76 -4.21 1.74
C PRO A 266 -19.59 -3.59 0.34
N ALA A 267 -20.64 -2.93 -0.16
CA ALA A 267 -20.65 -2.35 -1.51
C ALA A 267 -19.57 -1.28 -1.70
N ASP A 268 -19.21 -0.54 -0.64
CA ASP A 268 -18.16 0.48 -0.61
C ASP A 268 -16.77 -0.09 -0.31
N THR A 269 -16.66 -1.41 -0.14
CA THR A 269 -15.44 -2.19 0.14
C THR A 269 -14.72 -1.86 1.46
N ARG A 270 -15.28 -1.00 2.32
CA ARG A 270 -14.69 -0.56 3.58
C ARG A 270 -14.91 -1.58 4.70
N VAL A 271 -14.04 -2.58 4.78
CA VAL A 271 -14.08 -3.63 5.81
C VAL A 271 -12.69 -4.01 6.28
N MET A 272 -12.54 -4.26 7.59
CA MET A 272 -11.31 -4.82 8.16
C MET A 272 -11.41 -6.35 8.22
N LEU A 273 -10.39 -7.05 7.71
CA LEU A 273 -10.34 -8.51 7.65
C LEU A 273 -9.70 -9.14 8.89
N THR A 274 -9.25 -8.33 9.84
CA THR A 274 -8.57 -8.79 11.07
C THR A 274 -9.49 -9.63 11.92
N ASN A 275 -8.92 -10.72 12.48
CA ASN A 275 -9.62 -11.68 13.34
C ASN A 275 -10.84 -12.32 12.67
N SER A 276 -10.71 -12.68 11.39
CA SER A 276 -11.74 -13.42 10.64
C SER A 276 -12.16 -14.68 11.37
N ALA A 277 -13.42 -15.09 11.20
CA ALA A 277 -13.96 -16.30 11.80
C ALA A 277 -13.56 -17.59 11.05
N ASP A 278 -12.98 -17.48 9.85
CA ASP A 278 -12.52 -18.64 9.07
C ASP A 278 -11.34 -19.32 9.80
N PRO A 279 -11.41 -20.65 10.08
CA PRO A 279 -10.42 -21.35 10.89
C PRO A 279 -9.03 -21.47 10.24
N ASP A 280 -8.92 -21.28 8.94
CA ASP A 280 -7.67 -21.34 8.19
C ASP A 280 -7.08 -19.95 7.91
N SER A 281 -7.83 -18.88 8.26
CA SER A 281 -7.41 -17.50 7.98
C SER A 281 -6.23 -17.06 8.86
N TYR A 282 -5.28 -16.33 8.24
CA TYR A 282 -4.28 -15.58 8.98
C TYR A 282 -4.93 -14.36 9.66
N PRO A 283 -4.82 -14.21 10.99
CA PRO A 283 -5.69 -13.31 11.74
C PRO A 283 -5.39 -11.82 11.54
N ILE A 284 -4.21 -11.45 11.05
CA ILE A 284 -3.81 -10.06 10.84
C ILE A 284 -3.74 -9.77 9.34
N SER A 285 -4.83 -10.05 8.64
CA SER A 285 -4.97 -9.81 7.21
C SER A 285 -5.73 -8.50 6.94
N GLY A 286 -5.48 -7.90 5.79
CA GLY A 286 -6.15 -6.67 5.41
C GLY A 286 -6.10 -6.37 3.92
N PHE A 287 -7.08 -5.58 3.47
CA PHE A 287 -7.03 -4.91 2.19
C PHE A 287 -6.06 -3.72 2.24
N THR A 288 -5.62 -3.30 1.07
CA THR A 288 -5.15 -1.94 0.83
C THR A 288 -6.03 -1.27 -0.22
N TRP A 289 -6.25 0.02 -0.07
CA TRP A 289 -7.11 0.80 -0.95
C TRP A 289 -6.34 1.93 -1.60
N ILE A 290 -6.65 2.19 -2.85
CA ILE A 290 -6.44 3.49 -3.46
C ILE A 290 -7.66 4.35 -3.11
N ILE A 291 -7.40 5.60 -2.75
CA ILE A 291 -8.41 6.63 -2.47
C ILE A 291 -8.27 7.77 -3.47
N LEU A 292 -9.39 8.22 -4.01
CA LEU A 292 -9.44 9.35 -4.93
C LEU A 292 -10.77 10.10 -4.80
N TYR A 293 -10.84 11.33 -5.30
CA TYR A 293 -12.11 12.07 -5.35
C TYR A 293 -13.04 11.44 -6.38
N LYS A 294 -14.33 11.41 -6.08
CA LYS A 294 -15.37 10.90 -6.98
C LYS A 294 -15.54 11.82 -8.19
N GLU A 295 -15.56 13.14 -7.97
CA GLU A 295 -15.54 14.15 -9.03
C GLU A 295 -14.08 14.53 -9.34
N GLN A 296 -13.68 14.40 -10.59
CA GLN A 296 -12.30 14.55 -11.01
C GLN A 296 -11.99 15.94 -11.63
N ASN A 297 -12.98 16.80 -11.82
CA ASN A 297 -12.74 18.19 -12.21
C ASN A 297 -12.49 19.05 -10.96
N TYR A 298 -11.22 19.13 -10.56
CA TYR A 298 -10.75 19.98 -9.45
C TYR A 298 -9.37 20.55 -9.75
N ASP A 299 -9.10 21.76 -9.27
CA ASP A 299 -7.78 22.44 -9.30
C ASP A 299 -7.08 22.41 -10.66
N GLY A 300 -7.85 22.58 -11.75
CA GLY A 300 -7.31 22.63 -13.12
C GLY A 300 -6.85 21.26 -13.67
N ARG A 301 -7.21 20.17 -13.00
CA ARG A 301 -6.95 18.80 -13.49
C ARG A 301 -7.62 18.60 -14.85
N SER A 302 -6.88 18.11 -15.85
CA SER A 302 -7.44 17.86 -17.18
C SER A 302 -8.30 16.60 -17.23
N LYS A 303 -9.27 16.59 -18.15
CA LYS A 303 -10.07 15.39 -18.40
C LYS A 303 -9.23 14.20 -18.84
N ASP A 304 -8.17 14.41 -19.61
CA ASP A 304 -7.25 13.33 -20.04
C ASP A 304 -6.53 12.70 -18.85
N GLN A 305 -6.10 13.51 -17.88
CA GLN A 305 -5.48 13.02 -16.64
C GLN A 305 -6.48 12.27 -15.77
N ALA A 306 -7.71 12.78 -15.63
CA ALA A 306 -8.79 12.11 -14.93
C ALA A 306 -9.13 10.74 -15.56
N LEU A 307 -9.28 10.72 -16.90
CA LEU A 307 -9.56 9.49 -17.64
C LEU A 307 -8.43 8.48 -17.50
N ALA A 308 -7.16 8.89 -17.65
CA ALA A 308 -6.00 8.01 -17.48
C ALA A 308 -5.93 7.41 -16.06
N THR A 309 -6.29 8.18 -15.03
CA THR A 309 -6.37 7.69 -13.65
C THR A 309 -7.38 6.56 -13.53
N VAL A 310 -8.61 6.77 -14.03
CA VAL A 310 -9.68 5.78 -13.89
C VAL A 310 -9.41 4.54 -14.75
N GLN A 311 -8.84 4.70 -15.95
CA GLN A 311 -8.42 3.59 -16.81
C GLN A 311 -7.32 2.75 -16.14
N PHE A 312 -6.33 3.38 -15.50
CA PHE A 312 -5.32 2.66 -14.74
C PHE A 312 -5.95 1.87 -13.59
N LEU A 313 -6.89 2.48 -12.83
CA LEU A 313 -7.54 1.80 -11.71
C LEU A 313 -8.45 0.65 -12.16
N ASP A 314 -9.13 0.79 -13.28
CA ASP A 314 -9.93 -0.28 -13.89
C ASP A 314 -9.04 -1.46 -14.33
N TRP A 315 -7.89 -1.18 -14.95
CA TRP A 315 -6.89 -2.19 -15.26
C TRP A 315 -6.31 -2.83 -13.99
N LEU A 316 -6.04 -2.05 -12.93
CA LEU A 316 -5.45 -2.54 -11.68
C LEU A 316 -6.34 -3.60 -10.98
N VAL A 317 -7.66 -3.50 -11.12
CA VAL A 317 -8.62 -4.48 -10.57
C VAL A 317 -9.02 -5.56 -11.60
N SER A 318 -8.40 -5.57 -12.79
CA SER A 318 -8.62 -6.61 -13.82
C SER A 318 -7.89 -7.90 -13.46
N ALA A 319 -8.27 -9.01 -14.12
CA ALA A 319 -7.62 -10.30 -13.94
C ALA A 319 -6.12 -10.25 -14.29
N ASP A 320 -5.71 -9.46 -15.29
CA ASP A 320 -4.32 -9.35 -15.74
C ASP A 320 -3.41 -8.72 -14.66
N ALA A 321 -3.86 -7.65 -14.04
CA ALA A 321 -3.12 -7.02 -12.94
C ALA A 321 -3.16 -7.87 -11.67
N GLN A 322 -4.33 -8.42 -11.33
CA GLN A 322 -4.52 -9.26 -10.14
C GLN A 322 -3.69 -10.56 -10.22
N GLY A 323 -3.56 -11.18 -11.39
CA GLY A 323 -2.70 -12.34 -11.61
C GLY A 323 -1.20 -12.09 -11.38
N GLN A 324 -0.80 -10.84 -11.17
CA GLN A 324 0.58 -10.49 -10.83
C GLN A 324 0.83 -10.40 -9.30
N ALA A 325 -0.23 -10.35 -8.49
CA ALA A 325 -0.12 -10.10 -7.05
C ALA A 325 0.74 -11.16 -6.32
N GLU A 326 0.54 -12.43 -6.67
CA GLU A 326 1.26 -13.56 -6.06
C GLU A 326 2.77 -13.52 -6.31
N LYS A 327 3.23 -12.92 -7.42
CA LYS A 327 4.67 -12.79 -7.73
C LYS A 327 5.44 -11.97 -6.70
N VAL A 328 4.72 -11.17 -5.92
CA VAL A 328 5.27 -10.31 -4.86
C VAL A 328 4.59 -10.56 -3.51
N HIS A 329 4.06 -11.78 -3.33
CA HIS A 329 3.52 -12.30 -2.07
C HIS A 329 2.26 -11.60 -1.56
N TYR A 330 1.38 -11.11 -2.45
CA TYR A 330 0.04 -10.64 -2.09
C TYR A 330 -1.00 -11.61 -2.59
N ALA A 331 -2.12 -11.68 -1.89
CA ALA A 331 -3.32 -12.34 -2.37
C ALA A 331 -4.09 -11.42 -3.32
N PRO A 332 -4.57 -11.93 -4.47
CA PRO A 332 -5.41 -11.16 -5.36
C PRO A 332 -6.76 -10.84 -4.70
N LEU A 333 -7.44 -9.83 -5.21
CA LEU A 333 -8.80 -9.51 -4.76
C LEU A 333 -9.75 -10.68 -5.02
N PRO A 334 -10.63 -11.03 -4.05
CA PRO A 334 -11.77 -11.88 -4.35
C PRO A 334 -12.59 -11.30 -5.50
N VAL A 335 -13.15 -12.18 -6.36
CA VAL A 335 -13.94 -11.76 -7.53
C VAL A 335 -15.02 -10.75 -7.15
N GLY A 336 -15.76 -11.00 -6.05
CA GLY A 336 -16.78 -10.08 -5.56
C GLY A 336 -16.26 -8.71 -5.15
N ALA A 337 -15.02 -8.62 -4.62
CA ALA A 337 -14.39 -7.34 -4.29
C ALA A 337 -13.98 -6.57 -5.57
N ALA A 338 -13.41 -7.28 -6.55
CA ALA A 338 -13.03 -6.68 -7.84
C ALA A 338 -14.26 -6.13 -8.60
N GLU A 339 -15.38 -6.85 -8.61
CA GLU A 339 -16.62 -6.37 -9.24
C GLU A 339 -17.21 -5.14 -8.52
N LYS A 340 -17.14 -5.10 -7.19
CA LYS A 340 -17.53 -3.91 -6.41
C LYS A 340 -16.61 -2.73 -6.72
N ALA A 341 -15.31 -2.95 -6.81
CA ALA A 341 -14.34 -1.93 -7.20
C ALA A 341 -14.66 -1.33 -8.58
N LYS A 342 -14.94 -2.18 -9.59
CA LYS A 342 -15.38 -1.72 -10.92
C LYS A 342 -16.66 -0.91 -10.87
N THR A 343 -17.64 -1.32 -10.04
CA THR A 343 -18.89 -0.57 -9.86
C THR A 343 -18.64 0.80 -9.26
N ILE A 344 -17.74 0.90 -8.28
CA ILE A 344 -17.33 2.17 -7.68
C ILE A 344 -16.64 3.05 -8.73
N LEU A 345 -15.72 2.48 -9.53
CA LEU A 345 -15.01 3.23 -10.59
C LEU A 345 -15.94 3.82 -11.65
N ARG A 346 -17.01 3.12 -12.03
CA ARG A 346 -18.03 3.65 -12.96
C ARG A 346 -18.78 4.86 -12.41
N SER A 347 -18.77 5.08 -11.09
CA SER A 347 -19.38 6.26 -10.46
C SER A 347 -18.50 7.51 -10.50
N VAL A 348 -17.23 7.38 -10.96
CA VAL A 348 -16.30 8.52 -11.05
C VAL A 348 -16.68 9.43 -12.20
N THR A 349 -16.74 10.73 -11.93
CA THR A 349 -17.22 11.72 -12.87
C THR A 349 -16.18 12.79 -13.19
N TYR A 350 -16.39 13.46 -14.33
CA TYR A 350 -15.73 14.71 -14.71
C TYR A 350 -16.79 15.66 -15.24
N ASP A 351 -16.97 16.82 -14.63
CA ASP A 351 -18.11 17.73 -14.86
C ASP A 351 -19.46 17.02 -14.72
N GLY A 352 -19.59 16.15 -13.69
CA GLY A 352 -20.80 15.38 -13.41
C GLY A 352 -21.11 14.27 -14.42
N LYS A 353 -20.21 14.01 -15.40
CA LYS A 353 -20.39 12.94 -16.40
C LYS A 353 -19.47 11.77 -16.11
N PRO A 354 -19.95 10.51 -16.15
CA PRO A 354 -19.11 9.34 -15.95
C PRO A 354 -17.90 9.32 -16.90
N LEU A 355 -16.73 8.91 -16.35
CA LEU A 355 -15.50 8.76 -17.12
C LEU A 355 -15.39 7.40 -17.81
N LEU A 356 -15.96 6.35 -17.20
CA LEU A 356 -16.09 5.01 -17.80
C LEU A 356 -17.54 4.78 -18.23
N GLN A 357 -17.72 4.05 -19.34
CA GLN A 357 -19.02 3.63 -19.87
C GLN A 357 -19.40 2.22 -19.41
#